data_c7a39aec3abc57543a3752b955e1edd8
#
_entry.id   c7a39aec3abc57543a3752b955e1edd8
#
_cell.length_a   1.000
_cell.length_b   1.000
_cell.length_c   1.000
_cell.angle_alpha   90.00
_cell.angle_beta   90.00
_cell.angle_gamma   90.00
#
_symmetry.space_group_name_H-M   'P 1'
#
loop_
_entity.id
_entity.type
_entity.pdbx_description
1 polymer ?
#
loop_
_entity_poly.entity_id
_entity_poly.type
_entity_poly.pdbx_seq_one_letter_code
_entity_poly.pdbx_strand_id
1 'polypeptide(L)'
;MRHFLLLFLFVSTQGVAQILNAESLRKVTDTSGFSGALSASFALKRNLNDFVTIGSDIHLQYKMNEHLILFKNDVAFQKIEGEDFDNSLITHLRYNYRFHDRIAWEVFVQGQYNKINLIDFRGLVGTGPRFKLTKSELYKFYTGTLIMYEHEKVADGITPTQKHFRGSAYLSFSIYHSEHLTLISTTYYQPRLEKFSDFRITTDSSLLVQLFKNFALKTTYRFTYDPFPAIGIPKSQYDFSTGLTYSFD
;
A
#
# COMPACT_ATOMS: atom_id res chain seq x y z
N MET A 1 1.54 -33.63 29.26
CA MET A 1 2.44 -32.63 28.63
C MET A 1 2.13 -32.63 27.15
N ARG A 2 1.38 -31.62 26.67
CA ARG A 2 0.96 -31.50 25.26
C ARG A 2 1.99 -30.60 24.55
N HIS A 3 2.70 -31.16 23.59
CA HIS A 3 3.64 -30.42 22.74
C HIS A 3 2.84 -29.50 21.80
N PHE A 4 3.00 -28.21 21.98
CA PHE A 4 2.53 -27.18 21.04
C PHE A 4 3.52 -27.14 19.87
N LEU A 5 3.16 -27.73 18.76
CA LEU A 5 3.94 -27.69 17.51
C LEU A 5 3.68 -26.32 16.85
N LEU A 6 4.59 -25.37 17.06
CA LEU A 6 4.63 -24.12 16.31
C LEU A 6 5.12 -24.41 14.89
N LEU A 7 4.17 -24.52 13.98
CA LEU A 7 4.46 -24.64 12.54
C LEU A 7 4.89 -23.26 12.01
N PHE A 8 6.19 -22.98 11.99
CA PHE A 8 6.75 -21.84 11.27
C PHE A 8 6.69 -22.13 9.77
N LEU A 9 5.68 -21.60 9.09
CA LEU A 9 5.64 -21.58 7.63
C LEU A 9 6.74 -20.65 7.12
N PHE A 10 7.80 -21.23 6.56
CA PHE A 10 8.84 -20.52 5.82
C PHE A 10 8.25 -20.00 4.50
N VAL A 11 8.09 -18.71 4.41
CA VAL A 11 7.66 -18.02 3.19
C VAL A 11 8.88 -17.34 2.58
N SER A 12 9.26 -17.78 1.38
CA SER A 12 10.32 -17.13 0.60
C SER A 12 9.82 -15.79 0.08
N THR A 13 10.38 -14.67 0.53
CA THR A 13 10.07 -13.33 0.03
C THR A 13 10.83 -13.08 -1.26
N GLN A 14 10.11 -12.96 -2.35
CA GLN A 14 10.61 -12.38 -3.60
C GLN A 14 10.18 -10.90 -3.63
N GLY A 15 11.03 -10.02 -4.14
CA GLY A 15 10.78 -8.56 -4.14
C GLY A 15 9.49 -8.17 -4.88
N VAL A 16 8.82 -7.14 -4.41
CA VAL A 16 7.42 -6.81 -4.74
C VAL A 16 7.29 -5.50 -5.50
N ALA A 17 6.69 -5.52 -6.68
CA ALA A 17 6.20 -4.32 -7.33
C ALA A 17 5.00 -3.76 -6.54
N GLN A 18 5.18 -2.63 -5.86
CA GLN A 18 4.18 -2.11 -4.94
C GLN A 18 3.26 -1.10 -5.62
N ILE A 19 1.97 -1.38 -5.59
CA ILE A 19 0.94 -0.35 -5.66
C ILE A 19 0.67 0.07 -4.22
N LEU A 20 0.81 1.36 -3.92
CA LEU A 20 0.62 1.87 -2.60
C LEU A 20 -0.85 1.82 -2.19
N ASN A 21 -1.15 1.19 -1.05
CA ASN A 21 -2.48 1.28 -0.44
C ASN A 21 -2.61 2.58 0.36
N ALA A 22 -3.20 3.60 -0.25
CA ALA A 22 -3.43 4.89 0.39
C ALA A 22 -4.50 4.83 1.51
N GLU A 23 -5.22 3.71 1.66
CA GLU A 23 -6.25 3.53 2.69
C GLU A 23 -5.73 2.84 3.96
N SER A 24 -4.57 2.20 3.89
CA SER A 24 -4.07 1.24 4.91
C SER A 24 -3.81 1.82 6.30
N LEU A 25 -3.79 3.12 6.46
CA LEU A 25 -3.62 3.79 7.76
C LEU A 25 -4.53 5.01 7.89
N ARG A 26 -5.51 5.14 6.99
CA ARG A 26 -6.43 6.26 7.03
C ARG A 26 -7.21 6.25 8.32
N LYS A 27 -6.95 7.22 9.18
CA LYS A 27 -7.77 7.45 10.36
C LYS A 27 -9.07 8.09 9.92
N VAL A 28 -10.17 7.38 10.11
CA VAL A 28 -11.50 7.91 9.80
C VAL A 28 -11.98 8.68 11.02
N THR A 29 -11.64 9.96 11.07
CA THR A 29 -12.20 10.88 12.06
C THR A 29 -13.24 11.78 11.39
N ASP A 30 -14.32 12.10 12.10
CA ASP A 30 -15.28 13.12 11.67
C ASP A 30 -14.84 14.52 12.08
N THR A 31 -13.86 14.64 12.96
CA THR A 31 -13.28 15.90 13.41
C THR A 31 -12.30 16.47 12.39
N SER A 32 -12.34 17.80 12.20
CA SER A 32 -11.30 18.51 11.45
C SER A 32 -10.00 18.55 12.25
N GLY A 33 -8.88 18.46 11.57
CA GLY A 33 -7.57 18.50 12.20
C GLY A 33 -6.50 17.69 11.45
N PHE A 34 -5.34 17.62 12.06
CA PHE A 34 -4.18 16.88 11.60
C PHE A 34 -4.11 15.55 12.35
N SER A 35 -3.91 14.47 11.63
CA SER A 35 -3.71 13.15 12.22
C SER A 35 -2.79 12.31 11.34
N GLY A 36 -2.24 11.24 11.87
CA GLY A 36 -1.34 10.41 11.11
C GLY A 36 -0.86 9.16 11.83
N ALA A 37 -0.02 8.42 11.14
CA ALA A 37 0.67 7.26 11.67
C ALA A 37 2.08 7.15 11.09
N LEU A 38 3.01 6.74 11.93
CA LEU A 38 4.39 6.43 11.58
C LEU A 38 4.63 4.96 11.92
N SER A 39 5.15 4.20 10.98
CA SER A 39 5.49 2.80 11.19
C SER A 39 6.96 2.57 10.89
N ALA A 40 7.60 1.74 11.69
CA ALA A 40 8.93 1.21 11.43
C ALA A 40 8.88 -0.31 11.46
N SER A 41 9.47 -0.93 10.48
CA SER A 41 9.57 -2.38 10.35
C SER A 41 11.01 -2.81 10.18
N PHE A 42 11.33 -3.98 10.71
CA PHE A 42 12.63 -4.59 10.59
C PHE A 42 12.47 -6.08 10.34
N ALA A 43 13.19 -6.62 9.38
CA ALA A 43 13.21 -8.04 9.11
C ALA A 43 14.64 -8.52 8.91
N LEU A 44 14.98 -9.62 9.58
CA LEU A 44 16.21 -10.39 9.35
C LEU A 44 15.81 -11.74 8.79
N LYS A 45 16.43 -12.12 7.71
CA LYS A 45 16.25 -13.44 7.12
C LYS A 45 17.63 -14.02 6.80
N ARG A 46 17.86 -15.26 7.18
CA ARG A 46 19.03 -16.03 6.79
C ARG A 46 18.60 -17.29 6.05
N ASN A 47 19.17 -17.45 4.86
CA ASN A 47 19.06 -18.67 4.07
C ASN A 47 20.47 -19.06 3.61
N LEU A 48 20.70 -19.22 2.32
CA LEU A 48 22.05 -19.25 1.75
C LEU A 48 22.76 -17.90 1.95
N ASN A 49 21.99 -16.82 1.96
CA ASN A 49 22.43 -15.43 2.13
C ASN A 49 21.74 -14.78 3.33
N ASP A 50 22.36 -13.77 3.92
CA ASP A 50 21.77 -12.93 4.97
C ASP A 50 21.03 -11.74 4.33
N PHE A 51 19.76 -11.56 4.70
CA PHE A 51 18.92 -10.45 4.26
C PHE A 51 18.57 -9.57 5.45
N VAL A 52 18.77 -8.29 5.28
CA VAL A 52 18.32 -7.26 6.23
C VAL A 52 17.35 -6.35 5.51
N THR A 53 16.14 -6.20 6.03
CA THR A 53 15.17 -5.25 5.52
C THR A 53 14.78 -4.28 6.60
N ILE A 54 14.86 -2.99 6.29
CA ILE A 54 14.40 -1.89 7.14
C ILE A 54 13.35 -1.13 6.35
N GLY A 55 12.15 -0.98 6.92
CA GLY A 55 11.05 -0.25 6.30
C GLY A 55 10.54 0.88 7.19
N SER A 56 10.05 1.93 6.57
CA SER A 56 9.35 3.04 7.21
C SER A 56 8.14 3.45 6.39
N ASP A 57 6.99 3.52 7.03
CA ASP A 57 5.76 4.05 6.44
C ASP A 57 5.35 5.32 7.20
N ILE A 58 5.10 6.39 6.45
CA ILE A 58 4.57 7.65 6.95
C ILE A 58 3.21 7.87 6.32
N HIS A 59 2.20 8.11 7.14
CA HIS A 59 0.87 8.46 6.71
C HIS A 59 0.42 9.69 7.46
N LEU A 60 0.20 10.78 6.75
CA LEU A 60 -0.26 12.05 7.30
C LEU A 60 -1.56 12.44 6.62
N GLN A 61 -2.50 12.98 7.36
CA GLN A 61 -3.72 13.53 6.80
C GLN A 61 -4.12 14.82 7.51
N TYR A 62 -4.69 15.73 6.73
CA TYR A 62 -5.31 16.95 7.22
C TYR A 62 -6.73 17.05 6.71
N LYS A 63 -7.69 17.11 7.64
CA LYS A 63 -9.11 17.23 7.35
C LYS A 63 -9.60 18.62 7.72
N MET A 64 -10.33 19.24 6.83
CA MET A 64 -11.00 20.52 7.04
C MET A 64 -12.37 20.48 6.37
N ASN A 65 -13.42 20.32 7.18
CA ASN A 65 -14.80 20.17 6.72
C ASN A 65 -14.94 19.03 5.68
N GLU A 66 -15.30 19.35 4.43
CA GLU A 66 -15.46 18.42 3.31
C GLU A 66 -14.15 18.08 2.60
N HIS A 67 -13.06 18.74 2.95
CA HIS A 67 -11.74 18.57 2.33
C HIS A 67 -10.87 17.62 3.14
N LEU A 68 -10.15 16.72 2.46
CA LEU A 68 -9.16 15.86 3.07
C LEU A 68 -7.93 15.82 2.16
N ILE A 69 -6.79 16.19 2.71
CA ILE A 69 -5.47 15.99 2.10
C ILE A 69 -4.82 14.82 2.80
N LEU A 70 -4.26 13.90 2.03
CA LEU A 70 -3.60 12.69 2.50
C LEU A 70 -2.23 12.60 1.84
N PHE A 71 -1.20 12.47 2.65
CA PHE A 71 0.17 12.20 2.23
C PHE A 71 0.60 10.84 2.76
N LYS A 72 1.17 10.01 1.91
CA LYS A 72 1.74 8.73 2.27
C LYS A 72 3.12 8.57 1.64
N ASN A 73 4.06 8.05 2.42
CA ASN A 73 5.40 7.75 1.97
C ASN A 73 5.83 6.40 2.55
N ASP A 74 6.21 5.45 1.69
CA ASP A 74 6.74 4.15 2.06
C ASP A 74 8.17 4.06 1.54
N VAL A 75 9.10 3.74 2.43
CA VAL A 75 10.53 3.55 2.11
C VAL A 75 10.94 2.18 2.62
N ALA A 76 11.65 1.41 1.81
CA ALA A 76 12.28 0.19 2.27
C ALA A 76 13.72 0.10 1.74
N PHE A 77 14.61 -0.39 2.59
CA PHE A 77 16.00 -0.69 2.31
C PHE A 77 16.21 -2.18 2.54
N GLN A 78 16.70 -2.88 1.53
CA GLN A 78 17.03 -4.30 1.63
C GLN A 78 18.48 -4.52 1.27
N LYS A 79 19.21 -5.21 2.14
CA LYS A 79 20.59 -5.62 1.93
C LYS A 79 20.69 -7.13 1.85
N ILE A 80 21.44 -7.63 0.88
CA ILE A 80 21.72 -9.04 0.66
C ILE A 80 23.23 -9.20 0.71
N GLU A 81 23.77 -9.99 1.66
CA GLU A 81 25.19 -10.41 1.78
C GLU A 81 26.25 -9.43 1.21
N GLY A 82 26.43 -8.28 1.88
CA GLY A 82 27.54 -7.38 1.52
C GLY A 82 27.34 -6.53 0.27
N GLU A 83 26.30 -6.79 -0.53
CA GLU A 83 25.93 -5.98 -1.67
C GLU A 83 25.31 -4.64 -1.23
N ASP A 84 25.23 -3.67 -2.14
CA ASP A 84 24.57 -2.39 -1.88
C ASP A 84 23.10 -2.58 -1.57
N PHE A 85 22.54 -1.67 -0.76
CA PHE A 85 21.12 -1.68 -0.45
C PHE A 85 20.27 -1.51 -1.71
N ASP A 86 19.34 -2.42 -1.89
CA ASP A 86 18.25 -2.26 -2.84
C ASP A 86 17.14 -1.44 -2.21
N ASN A 87 16.83 -0.32 -2.84
CA ASN A 87 15.92 0.66 -2.29
C ASN A 87 14.57 0.60 -3.00
N SER A 88 13.51 0.84 -2.24
CA SER A 88 12.21 1.18 -2.80
C SER A 88 11.64 2.41 -2.11
N LEU A 89 11.00 3.26 -2.90
CA LEU A 89 10.36 4.49 -2.45
C LEU A 89 9.03 4.63 -3.17
N ILE A 90 7.97 4.89 -2.40
CA ILE A 90 6.68 5.31 -2.95
C ILE A 90 6.22 6.54 -2.19
N THR A 91 5.89 7.59 -2.92
CA THR A 91 5.29 8.81 -2.36
C THR A 91 3.95 9.05 -3.03
N HIS A 92 2.91 9.27 -2.25
CA HIS A 92 1.54 9.48 -2.72
C HIS A 92 0.91 10.67 -2.03
N LEU A 93 0.37 11.59 -2.81
CA LEU A 93 -0.43 12.71 -2.35
C LEU A 93 -1.82 12.60 -2.94
N ARG A 94 -2.85 12.69 -2.09
CA ARG A 94 -4.25 12.62 -2.50
C ARG A 94 -5.04 13.76 -1.88
N TYR A 95 -5.92 14.35 -2.67
CA TYR A 95 -6.94 15.28 -2.23
C TYR A 95 -8.31 14.68 -2.48
N ASN A 96 -9.18 14.77 -1.46
CA ASN A 96 -10.56 14.34 -1.54
C ASN A 96 -11.48 15.52 -1.22
N TYR A 97 -12.49 15.72 -2.04
CA TYR A 97 -13.58 16.67 -1.80
C TYR A 97 -14.88 15.89 -1.65
N ARG A 98 -15.48 15.95 -0.45
CA ARG A 98 -16.76 15.32 -0.14
C ARG A 98 -17.89 16.28 -0.43
N PHE A 99 -18.58 16.11 -1.54
CA PHE A 99 -19.73 16.93 -1.92
C PHE A 99 -21.10 16.32 -1.52
N HIS A 100 -21.08 15.07 -1.04
CA HIS A 100 -22.25 14.37 -0.50
C HIS A 100 -21.78 13.42 0.62
N ASP A 101 -22.67 13.08 1.58
CA ASP A 101 -22.34 12.25 2.75
C ASP A 101 -21.66 10.92 2.39
N ARG A 102 -21.95 10.40 1.22
CA ARG A 102 -21.44 9.12 0.74
C ARG A 102 -20.51 9.21 -0.47
N ILE A 103 -20.35 10.40 -1.04
CA ILE A 103 -19.62 10.56 -2.30
C ILE A 103 -18.57 11.64 -2.13
N ALA A 104 -17.34 11.29 -2.46
CA ALA A 104 -16.23 12.22 -2.55
C ALA A 104 -15.57 12.11 -3.94
N TRP A 105 -15.02 13.19 -4.41
CA TRP A 105 -14.15 13.20 -5.57
C TRP A 105 -12.71 13.12 -5.13
N GLU A 106 -11.92 12.26 -5.77
CA GLU A 106 -10.51 12.06 -5.47
C GLU A 106 -9.64 12.53 -6.62
N VAL A 107 -8.53 13.18 -6.28
CA VAL A 107 -7.43 13.48 -7.20
C VAL A 107 -6.14 13.05 -6.51
N PHE A 108 -5.24 12.38 -7.21
CA PHE A 108 -3.98 11.95 -6.63
C PHE A 108 -2.81 12.07 -7.61
N VAL A 109 -1.63 12.18 -7.04
CA VAL A 109 -0.35 12.02 -7.70
C VAL A 109 0.51 11.04 -6.91
N GLN A 110 1.25 10.19 -7.61
CA GLN A 110 2.14 9.20 -7.01
C GLN A 110 3.44 9.12 -7.79
N GLY A 111 4.55 9.07 -7.07
CA GLY A 111 5.87 8.74 -7.59
C GLY A 111 6.36 7.42 -6.96
N GLN A 112 6.99 6.58 -7.76
CA GLN A 112 7.52 5.30 -7.32
C GLN A 112 8.89 5.03 -7.94
N TYR A 113 9.79 4.49 -7.12
CA TYR A 113 11.06 3.87 -7.48
C TYR A 113 11.14 2.51 -6.80
N ASN A 114 11.63 1.48 -7.50
CA ASN A 114 11.81 0.16 -6.89
C ASN A 114 12.88 -0.62 -7.66
N LYS A 115 14.09 -0.70 -7.10
CA LYS A 115 15.23 -1.36 -7.74
C LYS A 115 15.00 -2.87 -7.90
N ILE A 116 14.39 -3.51 -6.91
CA ILE A 116 14.10 -4.96 -6.92
C ILE A 116 13.17 -5.34 -8.08
N ASN A 117 12.20 -4.46 -8.39
CA ASN A 117 11.24 -4.66 -9.47
C ASN A 117 11.62 -3.98 -10.78
N LEU A 118 12.86 -3.52 -10.88
CA LEU A 118 13.40 -2.83 -12.05
C LEU A 118 12.58 -1.58 -12.43
N ILE A 119 11.91 -0.93 -11.48
CA ILE A 119 11.21 0.33 -11.70
C ILE A 119 12.18 1.48 -11.41
N ASP A 120 12.73 2.08 -12.48
CA ASP A 120 13.59 3.26 -12.38
C ASP A 120 12.76 4.50 -11.98
N PHE A 121 11.60 4.65 -12.60
CA PHE A 121 10.62 5.67 -12.22
C PHE A 121 9.22 5.28 -12.71
N ARG A 122 8.23 5.46 -11.84
CA ARG A 122 6.81 5.32 -12.19
C ARG A 122 6.02 6.47 -11.60
N GLY A 123 5.49 7.33 -12.46
CA GLY A 123 4.61 8.44 -12.10
C GLY A 123 3.17 8.12 -12.44
N LEU A 124 2.24 8.39 -11.51
CA LEU A 124 0.80 8.23 -11.69
C LEU A 124 0.11 9.54 -11.34
N VAL A 125 -0.88 9.92 -12.16
CA VAL A 125 -1.83 10.99 -11.86
C VAL A 125 -3.23 10.46 -12.15
N GLY A 126 -4.15 10.58 -11.21
CA GLY A 126 -5.49 10.03 -11.40
C GLY A 126 -6.58 10.81 -10.67
N THR A 127 -7.81 10.59 -11.14
CA THR A 127 -9.01 11.24 -10.58
C THR A 127 -10.24 10.37 -10.77
N GLY A 128 -11.23 10.51 -9.88
CA GLY A 128 -12.49 9.83 -9.97
C GLY A 128 -13.31 9.84 -8.67
N PRO A 129 -14.54 9.31 -8.71
CA PRO A 129 -15.41 9.25 -7.56
C PRO A 129 -15.04 8.11 -6.60
N ARG A 130 -15.25 8.38 -5.32
CA ARG A 130 -15.20 7.44 -4.20
C ARG A 130 -16.55 7.39 -3.51
N PHE A 131 -17.00 6.19 -3.15
CA PHE A 131 -18.30 5.94 -2.52
C PHE A 131 -18.10 5.29 -1.15
N LYS A 132 -18.74 5.84 -0.11
CA LYS A 132 -18.87 5.22 1.21
C LYS A 132 -20.08 4.28 1.20
N LEU A 133 -19.85 2.98 1.34
CA LEU A 133 -20.89 1.96 1.22
C LEU A 133 -21.63 1.70 2.54
N THR A 134 -21.00 1.96 3.69
CA THR A 134 -21.54 1.68 5.02
C THR A 134 -21.71 2.93 5.86
N LYS A 135 -22.63 2.87 6.83
CA LYS A 135 -22.83 3.90 7.85
C LYS A 135 -22.30 3.48 9.24
N SER A 136 -21.83 2.25 9.40
CA SER A 136 -21.36 1.71 10.68
C SER A 136 -20.06 2.38 11.13
N GLU A 137 -19.87 2.51 12.44
CA GLU A 137 -18.59 2.89 13.04
C GLU A 137 -17.67 1.70 13.26
N LEU A 138 -18.22 0.47 13.37
CA LEU A 138 -17.45 -0.75 13.60
C LEU A 138 -16.82 -1.30 12.31
N TYR A 139 -17.43 -1.01 11.16
CA TYR A 139 -16.89 -1.43 9.86
C TYR A 139 -17.18 -0.37 8.82
N LYS A 140 -16.17 -0.05 8.02
CA LYS A 140 -16.23 0.98 6.98
C LYS A 140 -15.83 0.36 5.65
N PHE A 141 -16.74 0.44 4.68
CA PHE A 141 -16.51 -0.05 3.32
C PHE A 141 -16.54 1.12 2.35
N TYR A 142 -15.57 1.14 1.45
CA TYR A 142 -15.45 2.13 0.41
C TYR A 142 -15.14 1.45 -0.93
N THR A 143 -15.64 2.02 -1.99
CA THR A 143 -15.23 1.69 -3.36
C THR A 143 -14.93 2.97 -4.12
N GLY A 144 -14.06 2.89 -5.09
CA GLY A 144 -13.75 4.00 -5.99
C GLY A 144 -13.45 3.50 -7.39
N THR A 145 -13.74 4.35 -8.37
CA THR A 145 -13.39 4.12 -9.76
C THR A 145 -12.75 5.39 -10.30
N LEU A 146 -11.51 5.25 -10.76
CA LEU A 146 -10.70 6.39 -11.22
C LEU A 146 -10.15 6.10 -12.61
N ILE A 147 -9.83 7.15 -13.32
CA ILE A 147 -8.99 7.11 -14.51
C ILE A 147 -7.64 7.70 -14.10
N MET A 148 -6.56 7.03 -14.50
CA MET A 148 -5.21 7.49 -14.21
C MET A 148 -4.32 7.42 -15.45
N TYR A 149 -3.39 8.37 -15.54
CA TYR A 149 -2.28 8.35 -16.48
C TYR A 149 -1.04 7.77 -15.80
N GLU A 150 -0.40 6.82 -16.44
CA GLU A 150 0.83 6.17 -16.01
C GLU A 150 1.99 6.54 -16.93
N HIS A 151 3.12 6.91 -16.35
CA HIS A 151 4.41 7.04 -16.99
C HIS A 151 5.40 6.13 -16.27
N GLU A 152 5.90 5.09 -16.95
CA GLU A 152 6.77 4.09 -16.33
C GLU A 152 8.05 3.91 -17.15
N LYS A 153 9.19 3.99 -16.48
CA LYS A 153 10.52 3.68 -17.00
C LYS A 153 11.08 2.49 -16.25
N VAL A 154 11.36 1.43 -16.99
CA VAL A 154 11.92 0.17 -16.47
C VAL A 154 13.45 0.20 -16.57
N ALA A 155 14.13 -0.31 -15.56
CA ALA A 155 15.61 -0.35 -15.47
C ALA A 155 16.23 -1.60 -16.12
N ASP A 156 15.51 -2.30 -16.99
CA ASP A 156 16.02 -3.49 -17.70
C ASP A 156 16.90 -3.16 -18.93
N GLY A 157 17.00 -1.88 -19.31
CA GLY A 157 17.77 -1.40 -20.45
C GLY A 157 17.19 -1.75 -21.84
N ILE A 158 16.06 -2.45 -21.90
CA ILE A 158 15.45 -2.99 -23.13
C ILE A 158 14.04 -2.42 -23.33
N THR A 159 13.25 -2.37 -22.27
CA THR A 159 11.83 -1.94 -22.33
C THR A 159 11.74 -0.42 -22.56
N PRO A 160 11.06 0.02 -23.62
CA PRO A 160 10.83 1.47 -23.84
C PRO A 160 10.01 2.06 -22.71
N THR A 161 10.18 3.35 -22.44
CA THR A 161 9.33 4.09 -21.51
C THR A 161 7.86 3.95 -21.91
N GLN A 162 7.05 3.46 -20.96
CA GLN A 162 5.62 3.20 -21.16
C GLN A 162 4.79 4.40 -20.72
N LYS A 163 3.75 4.70 -21.49
CA LYS A 163 2.80 5.79 -21.22
C LYS A 163 1.41 5.29 -21.55
N HIS A 164 0.58 5.14 -20.53
CA HIS A 164 -0.74 4.50 -20.70
C HIS A 164 -1.81 5.19 -19.86
N PHE A 165 -3.05 5.11 -20.34
CA PHE A 165 -4.20 5.37 -19.49
C PHE A 165 -4.69 4.04 -18.91
N ARG A 166 -4.88 4.04 -17.58
CA ARG A 166 -5.44 2.90 -16.84
C ARG A 166 -6.73 3.30 -16.13
N GLY A 167 -7.69 2.40 -16.08
CA GLY A 167 -8.72 2.42 -15.07
C GLY A 167 -8.13 2.04 -13.72
N SER A 168 -8.75 2.47 -12.62
CA SER A 168 -8.41 2.00 -11.29
C SER A 168 -9.70 1.83 -10.50
N ALA A 169 -10.15 0.60 -10.32
CA ALA A 169 -11.24 0.27 -9.41
C ALA A 169 -10.68 -0.30 -8.12
N TYR A 170 -11.21 0.11 -6.98
CA TYR A 170 -10.80 -0.46 -5.70
C TYR A 170 -11.98 -0.73 -4.76
N LEU A 171 -11.78 -1.73 -3.91
CA LEU A 171 -12.62 -2.00 -2.74
C LEU A 171 -11.73 -1.94 -1.50
N SER A 172 -12.12 -1.09 -0.55
CA SER A 172 -11.42 -0.94 0.73
C SER A 172 -12.38 -1.19 1.87
N PHE A 173 -11.93 -1.95 2.87
CA PHE A 173 -12.67 -2.11 4.10
C PHE A 173 -11.78 -1.98 5.33
N SER A 174 -12.37 -1.46 6.40
CA SER A 174 -11.79 -1.42 7.74
C SER A 174 -12.79 -2.00 8.72
N ILE A 175 -12.33 -2.95 9.53
CA ILE A 175 -13.13 -3.60 10.58
C ILE A 175 -12.47 -3.28 11.91
N TYR A 176 -13.19 -2.55 12.77
CA TYR A 176 -12.79 -2.19 14.13
C TYR A 176 -13.48 -3.16 15.09
N HIS A 177 -12.92 -4.38 15.19
CA HIS A 177 -13.55 -5.46 15.98
C HIS A 177 -13.60 -5.11 17.47
N SER A 178 -12.58 -4.45 17.98
CA SER A 178 -12.48 -3.95 19.35
C SER A 178 -11.55 -2.74 19.38
N GLU A 179 -11.41 -2.10 20.55
CA GLU A 179 -10.41 -1.05 20.76
C GLU A 179 -8.98 -1.53 20.52
N HIS A 180 -8.76 -2.85 20.53
CA HIS A 180 -7.42 -3.46 20.44
C HIS A 180 -7.13 -4.12 19.10
N LEU A 181 -8.15 -4.36 18.26
CA LEU A 181 -7.97 -5.12 17.03
C LEU A 181 -8.64 -4.43 15.84
N THR A 182 -7.84 -4.08 14.85
CA THR A 182 -8.30 -3.48 13.60
C THR A 182 -7.76 -4.25 12.40
N LEU A 183 -8.64 -4.61 11.48
CA LEU A 183 -8.30 -5.19 10.18
C LEU A 183 -8.62 -4.17 9.09
N ILE A 184 -7.64 -3.87 8.23
CA ILE A 184 -7.80 -2.99 7.08
C ILE A 184 -7.36 -3.76 5.84
N SER A 185 -8.15 -3.75 4.78
CA SER A 185 -7.76 -4.34 3.51
C SER A 185 -8.25 -3.49 2.35
N THR A 186 -7.43 -3.38 1.32
CA THR A 186 -7.80 -2.72 0.06
C THR A 186 -7.27 -3.52 -1.11
N THR A 187 -8.15 -3.78 -2.06
CA THR A 187 -7.80 -4.44 -3.33
C THR A 187 -8.05 -3.47 -4.47
N TYR A 188 -7.07 -3.34 -5.34
CA TYR A 188 -7.11 -2.55 -6.57
C TYR A 188 -7.13 -3.47 -7.77
N TYR A 189 -7.92 -3.10 -8.77
CA TYR A 189 -7.89 -3.65 -10.13
C TYR A 189 -7.62 -2.52 -11.11
N GLN A 190 -6.52 -2.62 -11.87
CA GLN A 190 -6.01 -1.52 -12.69
C GLN A 190 -5.74 -1.97 -14.13
N PRO A 191 -6.78 -2.13 -14.96
CA PRO A 191 -6.62 -2.46 -16.36
C PRO A 191 -6.10 -1.27 -17.18
N ARG A 192 -5.27 -1.56 -18.17
CA ARG A 192 -4.91 -0.62 -19.21
C ARG A 192 -6.10 -0.41 -20.15
N LEU A 193 -6.47 0.83 -20.44
CA LEU A 193 -7.69 1.13 -21.19
C LEU A 193 -7.62 0.69 -22.66
N GLU A 194 -6.42 0.73 -23.25
CA GLU A 194 -6.21 0.28 -24.63
C GLU A 194 -6.09 -1.25 -24.77
N LYS A 195 -5.83 -1.96 -23.64
CA LYS A 195 -5.61 -3.41 -23.61
C LYS A 195 -6.02 -4.00 -22.26
N PHE A 196 -7.29 -4.36 -22.10
CA PHE A 196 -7.83 -4.83 -20.82
C PHE A 196 -7.19 -6.12 -20.28
N SER A 197 -6.52 -6.92 -21.13
CA SER A 197 -5.72 -8.07 -20.70
C SER A 197 -4.43 -7.68 -19.97
N ASP A 198 -4.00 -6.44 -20.12
CA ASP A 198 -2.90 -5.82 -19.35
C ASP A 198 -3.51 -5.12 -18.14
N PHE A 199 -3.62 -5.86 -17.05
CA PHE A 199 -4.20 -5.36 -15.79
C PHE A 199 -3.27 -5.69 -14.62
N ARG A 200 -3.33 -4.88 -13.58
CA ARG A 200 -2.67 -5.15 -12.30
C ARG A 200 -3.71 -5.35 -11.21
N ILE A 201 -3.48 -6.34 -10.36
CA ILE A 201 -4.24 -6.53 -9.13
C ILE A 201 -3.27 -6.35 -7.97
N THR A 202 -3.65 -5.54 -7.00
CA THR A 202 -2.88 -5.39 -5.77
C THR A 202 -3.82 -5.45 -4.57
N THR A 203 -3.49 -6.29 -3.62
CA THR A 203 -4.17 -6.36 -2.33
C THR A 203 -3.16 -6.02 -1.24
N ASP A 204 -3.55 -5.13 -0.34
CA ASP A 204 -2.81 -4.80 0.87
C ASP A 204 -3.75 -5.01 2.06
N SER A 205 -3.38 -5.90 2.96
CA SER A 205 -4.16 -6.23 4.15
C SER A 205 -3.30 -6.06 5.39
N SER A 206 -3.76 -5.26 6.34
CA SER A 206 -3.05 -4.97 7.57
C SER A 206 -3.90 -5.32 8.78
N LEU A 207 -3.33 -6.10 9.70
CA LEU A 207 -3.85 -6.36 11.02
C LEU A 207 -3.09 -5.52 12.03
N LEU A 208 -3.82 -4.68 12.79
CA LEU A 208 -3.26 -3.87 13.85
C LEU A 208 -3.74 -4.41 15.20
N VAL A 209 -2.79 -4.67 16.09
CA VAL A 209 -3.03 -5.05 17.48
C VAL A 209 -2.52 -3.95 18.37
N GLN A 210 -3.44 -3.22 19.04
CA GLN A 210 -3.10 -2.13 19.95
C GLN A 210 -2.37 -2.67 21.17
N LEU A 211 -1.16 -2.18 21.42
CA LEU A 211 -0.34 -2.56 22.57
C LEU A 211 -0.56 -1.61 23.76
N PHE A 212 -0.47 -0.30 23.48
CA PHE A 212 -0.79 0.80 24.43
C PHE A 212 -1.35 1.98 23.64
N LYS A 213 -1.69 3.05 24.38
CA LYS A 213 -2.29 4.25 23.84
C LYS A 213 -1.59 4.73 22.60
N ASN A 214 -1.58 4.78 21.56
CA ASN A 214 -0.92 5.30 20.35
C ASN A 214 0.03 4.29 19.67
N PHE A 215 0.34 3.15 20.30
CA PHE A 215 1.23 2.14 19.72
C PHE A 215 0.49 0.85 19.39
N ALA A 216 0.70 0.35 18.20
CA ALA A 216 0.17 -0.92 17.72
C ALA A 216 1.26 -1.77 17.06
N LEU A 217 1.12 -3.07 17.19
CA LEU A 217 1.81 -4.02 16.31
C LEU A 217 1.00 -4.09 15.01
N LYS A 218 1.66 -3.81 13.88
CA LYS A 218 1.06 -3.88 12.55
C LYS A 218 1.67 -5.04 11.78
N THR A 219 0.85 -5.95 11.33
CA THR A 219 1.24 -7.03 10.40
C THR A 219 0.57 -6.77 9.07
N THR A 220 1.35 -6.73 8.00
CA THR A 220 0.87 -6.41 6.65
C THR A 220 1.16 -7.57 5.71
N TYR A 221 0.16 -7.96 4.95
CA TYR A 221 0.28 -8.85 3.80
C TYR A 221 -0.05 -8.06 2.53
N ARG A 222 0.88 -8.03 1.58
CA ARG A 222 0.68 -7.47 0.24
C ARG A 222 0.74 -8.58 -0.79
N PHE A 223 -0.13 -8.49 -1.77
CA PHE A 223 -0.13 -9.35 -2.95
C PHE A 223 -0.24 -8.47 -4.19
N THR A 224 0.58 -8.77 -5.20
CA THR A 224 0.52 -8.10 -6.50
C THR A 224 0.55 -9.15 -7.61
N TYR A 225 -0.34 -8.95 -8.59
CA TYR A 225 -0.35 -9.70 -9.84
C TYR A 225 -0.24 -8.73 -11.02
N ASP A 226 0.75 -8.96 -11.89
CA ASP A 226 0.96 -8.25 -13.15
C ASP A 226 1.26 -9.29 -14.25
N PRO A 227 0.40 -9.45 -15.28
CA PRO A 227 0.63 -10.41 -16.36
C PRO A 227 1.78 -10.01 -17.30
N PHE A 228 2.21 -8.74 -17.29
CA PHE A 228 3.27 -8.19 -18.14
C PHE A 228 4.34 -7.44 -17.32
N PRO A 229 4.98 -8.09 -16.34
CA PRO A 229 6.01 -7.45 -15.53
C PRO A 229 7.29 -7.21 -16.36
N ALA A 230 8.23 -6.46 -15.80
CA ALA A 230 9.58 -6.33 -16.37
C ALA A 230 10.24 -7.72 -16.56
N ILE A 231 11.16 -7.83 -17.52
CA ILE A 231 11.83 -9.08 -17.82
C ILE A 231 12.60 -9.58 -16.58
N GLY A 232 12.35 -10.84 -16.20
CA GLY A 232 12.94 -11.46 -15.01
C GLY A 232 12.12 -11.28 -13.73
N ILE A 233 11.07 -10.45 -13.74
CA ILE A 233 10.19 -10.24 -12.58
C ILE A 233 9.01 -11.23 -12.62
N PRO A 234 8.67 -11.91 -11.50
CA PRO A 234 7.53 -12.82 -11.44
C PRO A 234 6.20 -12.09 -11.61
N LYS A 235 5.23 -12.75 -12.25
CA LYS A 235 3.87 -12.22 -12.44
C LYS A 235 3.10 -12.08 -11.13
N SER A 236 3.32 -12.98 -10.18
CA SER A 236 2.70 -12.98 -8.85
C SER A 236 3.76 -12.76 -7.80
N GLN A 237 3.50 -11.83 -6.92
CA GLN A 237 4.43 -11.45 -5.85
C GLN A 237 3.64 -11.26 -4.56
N TYR A 238 4.24 -11.58 -3.44
CA TYR A 238 3.68 -11.29 -2.12
C TYR A 238 4.77 -10.86 -1.14
N ASP A 239 4.38 -10.05 -0.19
CA ASP A 239 5.21 -9.57 0.92
C ASP A 239 4.45 -9.73 2.24
N PHE A 240 5.14 -10.14 3.27
CA PHE A 240 4.63 -10.24 4.61
C PHE A 240 5.58 -9.55 5.56
N SER A 241 5.12 -8.49 6.20
CA SER A 241 5.94 -7.69 7.11
C SER A 241 5.23 -7.46 8.44
N THR A 242 6.02 -7.25 9.49
CA THR A 242 5.52 -6.86 10.81
C THR A 242 6.38 -5.76 11.38
N GLY A 243 5.77 -4.85 12.13
CA GLY A 243 6.46 -3.69 12.69
C GLY A 243 5.61 -2.97 13.73
N LEU A 244 6.18 -1.93 14.31
CA LEU A 244 5.50 -1.05 15.26
C LEU A 244 4.97 0.19 14.54
N THR A 245 3.75 0.58 14.89
CA THR A 245 3.10 1.79 14.40
C THR A 245 2.76 2.70 15.55
N TYR A 246 3.13 3.97 15.43
CA TYR A 246 2.69 5.06 16.29
C TYR A 246 1.65 5.90 15.56
N SER A 247 0.47 6.07 16.15
CA SER A 247 -0.64 6.87 15.60
C SER A 247 -0.96 8.07 16.49
N PHE A 248 -1.28 9.19 15.88
CA PHE A 248 -1.66 10.43 16.56
C PHE A 248 -2.84 11.12 15.84
N ASP A 249 -3.58 11.94 16.57
CA ASP A 249 -4.70 12.80 16.15
C ASP A 249 -4.67 14.10 16.91
#